data_e761737361bb21cc3c9421f518b4184a
#
_entry.id   e761737361bb21cc3c9421f518b4184a
#
_cell.length_a   1.000
_cell.length_b   1.000
_cell.length_c   1.000
_cell.angle_alpha   90.00
_cell.angle_beta   90.00
_cell.angle_gamma   90.00
#
_symmetry.space_group_name_H-M   'P 1'
#
loop_
_entity.id
_entity.type
_entity.pdbx_description
1 polymer ?
#
loop_
_entity_poly.entity_id
_entity_poly.type
_entity_poly.pdbx_seq_one_letter_code
_entity_poly.pdbx_strand_id
1 'polypeptide(L)'
;VCTVSEDPFHPQVHLVDFKRPLLTVPNLAIHFNREVNNGVALNPQIDMQPILAMLDETLNKDSFFLDLVAEELHVNKEDILDYQFYIYNCDMPQTLGIHNEFLSAPRLDNLTSVHACLSGLMESSRKRGICVAALYDNEEIGSSTKQGAASPLTDRILEKIYLSPVSYTHLTLPTTPYV
;
A
#
# COMPACT_ATOMS: atom_id res chain seq x y z
N VAL A 1 9.06 5.32 -8.74
CA VAL A 1 9.73 5.61 -10.02
C VAL A 1 11.22 5.42 -9.85
N CYS A 2 11.86 4.75 -10.79
CA CYS A 2 13.30 4.60 -10.86
C CYS A 2 13.85 5.48 -11.99
N THR A 3 14.89 6.25 -11.70
CA THR A 3 15.57 7.08 -12.69
C THR A 3 17.05 6.72 -12.82
N VAL A 4 17.65 7.15 -13.91
CA VAL A 4 19.09 7.03 -14.15
C VAL A 4 19.88 7.70 -13.01
N SER A 5 20.98 7.09 -12.62
CA SER A 5 21.96 7.66 -11.69
C SER A 5 23.37 7.56 -12.25
N GLU A 6 24.35 8.12 -11.56
CA GLU A 6 25.77 7.99 -11.93
C GLU A 6 26.25 6.54 -11.89
N ASP A 7 25.68 5.71 -10.99
CA ASP A 7 25.96 4.28 -10.91
C ASP A 7 24.83 3.49 -11.58
N PRO A 8 25.07 2.85 -12.74
CA PRO A 8 24.04 2.11 -13.47
C PRO A 8 23.51 0.88 -12.72
N PHE A 9 24.19 0.39 -11.69
CA PHE A 9 23.73 -0.72 -10.84
C PHE A 9 22.87 -0.28 -9.66
N HIS A 10 22.80 1.02 -9.39
CA HIS A 10 22.05 1.63 -8.29
C HIS A 10 21.20 2.78 -8.80
N PRO A 11 20.09 2.52 -9.54
CA PRO A 11 19.19 3.57 -10.01
C PRO A 11 18.62 4.34 -8.83
N GLN A 12 18.33 5.62 -9.05
CA GLN A 12 17.70 6.44 -8.04
C GLN A 12 16.20 6.11 -7.94
N VAL A 13 15.72 5.88 -6.73
CA VAL A 13 14.30 5.57 -6.47
C VAL A 13 13.60 6.79 -5.92
N HIS A 14 12.49 7.18 -6.56
CA HIS A 14 11.65 8.29 -6.15
C HIS A 14 10.28 7.77 -5.71
N LEU A 15 9.79 8.28 -4.57
CA LEU A 15 8.41 8.12 -4.15
C LEU A 15 7.62 9.32 -4.66
N VAL A 16 6.52 9.05 -5.37
CA VAL A 16 5.66 10.08 -5.97
C VAL A 16 4.29 10.00 -5.34
N ASP A 17 3.80 11.13 -4.85
CA ASP A 17 2.42 11.30 -4.42
C ASP A 17 1.91 12.64 -4.95
N PHE A 18 0.97 12.61 -5.86
CA PHE A 18 0.40 13.81 -6.50
C PHE A 18 -0.41 14.70 -5.54
N LYS A 19 -0.77 14.21 -4.35
CA LYS A 19 -1.46 14.93 -3.25
C LYS A 19 -2.73 15.67 -3.67
N ARG A 20 -3.36 15.23 -4.74
CA ARG A 20 -4.62 15.77 -5.27
C ARG A 20 -5.42 14.68 -5.96
N PRO A 21 -6.76 14.79 -6.02
CA PRO A 21 -7.56 13.92 -6.87
C PRO A 21 -7.09 14.02 -8.32
N LEU A 22 -6.65 12.90 -8.90
CA LEU A 22 -6.04 12.89 -10.22
C LEU A 22 -6.85 12.11 -11.23
N LEU A 23 -7.53 11.06 -10.78
CA LEU A 23 -8.25 10.15 -11.65
C LEU A 23 -9.55 9.68 -11.01
N THR A 24 -10.41 9.09 -11.80
CA THR A 24 -11.62 8.44 -11.33
C THR A 24 -11.81 7.10 -12.03
N VAL A 25 -12.37 6.11 -11.31
CA VAL A 25 -12.86 4.88 -11.90
C VAL A 25 -14.36 5.07 -12.17
N PRO A 26 -14.79 5.22 -13.42
CA PRO A 26 -16.17 5.54 -13.74
C PRO A 26 -17.07 4.31 -13.55
N ASN A 27 -18.33 4.56 -13.21
CA ASN A 27 -19.38 3.56 -13.25
C ASN A 27 -20.56 4.08 -14.09
N LEU A 28 -21.30 3.16 -14.69
CA LEU A 28 -22.44 3.51 -15.51
C LEU A 28 -23.67 3.82 -14.64
N ALA A 29 -24.39 4.88 -15.01
CA ALA A 29 -25.70 5.15 -14.45
C ALA A 29 -26.69 4.01 -14.79
N ILE A 30 -27.74 3.85 -13.98
CA ILE A 30 -28.77 2.82 -14.16
C ILE A 30 -29.40 2.82 -15.56
N HIS A 31 -29.45 3.97 -16.23
CA HIS A 31 -29.94 4.07 -17.59
C HIS A 31 -29.17 3.25 -18.62
N PHE A 32 -27.89 3.02 -18.34
CA PHE A 32 -26.96 2.25 -19.19
C PHE A 32 -26.66 0.86 -18.62
N ASN A 33 -26.99 0.62 -17.34
CA ASN A 33 -26.82 -0.66 -16.66
C ASN A 33 -28.03 -0.94 -15.79
N ARG A 34 -29.07 -1.52 -16.36
CA ARG A 34 -30.34 -1.80 -15.66
C ARG A 34 -30.26 -2.93 -14.62
N GLU A 35 -29.19 -3.73 -14.71
CA GLU A 35 -28.93 -4.84 -13.79
C GLU A 35 -28.13 -4.42 -12.54
N VAL A 36 -27.82 -3.13 -12.38
CA VAL A 36 -26.99 -2.62 -11.27
C VAL A 36 -27.51 -3.04 -9.89
N ASN A 37 -28.81 -3.15 -9.71
CA ASN A 37 -29.43 -3.54 -8.44
C ASN A 37 -29.33 -5.05 -8.14
N ASN A 38 -28.98 -5.86 -9.14
CA ASN A 38 -28.79 -7.31 -8.98
C ASN A 38 -27.33 -7.65 -8.59
N GLY A 39 -26.47 -6.64 -8.45
CA GLY A 39 -25.06 -6.78 -8.24
C GLY A 39 -24.28 -6.95 -9.56
N VAL A 40 -23.06 -6.45 -9.60
CA VAL A 40 -22.17 -6.54 -10.74
C VAL A 40 -20.86 -7.19 -10.31
N ALA A 41 -20.52 -8.32 -10.94
CA ALA A 41 -19.20 -8.89 -10.80
C ALA A 41 -18.22 -8.04 -11.61
N LEU A 42 -17.37 -7.26 -10.92
CA LEU A 42 -16.40 -6.39 -11.57
C LEU A 42 -15.25 -7.22 -12.16
N ASN A 43 -14.89 -6.92 -13.40
CA ASN A 43 -13.65 -7.39 -14.01
C ASN A 43 -12.58 -6.31 -13.82
N PRO A 44 -11.50 -6.57 -13.05
CA PRO A 44 -10.49 -5.56 -12.76
C PRO A 44 -9.82 -4.96 -14.01
N GLN A 45 -9.68 -5.73 -15.08
CA GLN A 45 -9.03 -5.28 -16.31
C GLN A 45 -9.93 -4.42 -17.20
N ILE A 46 -11.25 -4.50 -17.00
CA ILE A 46 -12.23 -3.79 -17.85
C ILE A 46 -12.92 -2.70 -17.06
N ASP A 47 -13.44 -3.04 -15.87
CA ASP A 47 -14.35 -2.17 -15.12
C ASP A 47 -13.59 -1.26 -14.13
N MET A 48 -12.32 -1.59 -13.81
CA MET A 48 -11.51 -0.85 -12.83
C MET A 48 -10.46 0.04 -13.49
N GLN A 49 -10.55 0.28 -14.79
CA GLN A 49 -9.62 1.18 -15.48
C GLN A 49 -9.94 2.64 -15.15
N PRO A 50 -8.96 3.41 -14.66
CA PRO A 50 -9.17 4.80 -14.32
C PRO A 50 -9.18 5.70 -15.56
N ILE A 51 -9.98 6.76 -15.49
CA ILE A 51 -9.92 7.88 -16.42
C ILE A 51 -9.05 8.96 -15.79
N LEU A 52 -8.03 9.38 -16.50
CA LEU A 52 -7.05 10.37 -16.04
C LEU A 52 -7.20 11.71 -16.76
N ALA A 53 -7.50 11.70 -18.05
CA ALA A 53 -7.67 12.91 -18.85
C ALA A 53 -8.61 12.69 -20.03
N MET A 54 -9.12 13.78 -20.58
CA MET A 54 -9.77 13.77 -21.88
C MET A 54 -8.73 14.03 -22.98
N LEU A 55 -8.84 13.28 -24.08
CA LEU A 55 -7.98 13.49 -25.23
C LEU A 55 -8.42 14.75 -25.97
N ASP A 56 -7.48 15.59 -26.32
CA ASP A 56 -7.61 16.71 -27.24
C ASP A 56 -6.47 16.71 -28.26
N GLU A 57 -6.42 17.69 -29.14
CA GLU A 57 -5.42 17.78 -30.20
C GLU A 57 -4.00 18.03 -29.66
N THR A 58 -3.87 18.47 -28.40
CA THR A 58 -2.59 18.83 -27.75
C THR A 58 -2.00 17.69 -26.96
N LEU A 59 -2.84 16.73 -26.54
CA LEU A 59 -2.43 15.64 -25.68
C LEU A 59 -1.78 14.49 -26.45
N ASN A 60 -0.49 14.27 -26.23
CA ASN A 60 0.19 13.09 -26.76
C ASN A 60 -0.16 11.84 -25.93
N LYS A 61 -1.10 11.04 -26.43
CA LYS A 61 -1.58 9.84 -25.73
C LYS A 61 -0.49 8.80 -25.43
N ASP A 62 0.59 8.76 -26.20
CA ASP A 62 1.62 7.73 -26.10
C ASP A 62 2.65 8.06 -25.01
N SER A 63 2.81 9.32 -24.64
CA SER A 63 3.77 9.74 -23.61
C SER A 63 3.15 10.48 -22.42
N PHE A 64 1.88 10.83 -22.50
CA PHE A 64 1.18 11.68 -21.54
C PHE A 64 1.45 11.34 -20.07
N PHE A 65 1.38 10.06 -19.73
CA PHE A 65 1.55 9.64 -18.34
C PHE A 65 3.00 9.82 -17.86
N LEU A 66 3.97 9.49 -18.71
CA LEU A 66 5.38 9.70 -18.39
C LEU A 66 5.74 11.18 -18.35
N ASP A 67 5.13 12.01 -19.20
CA ASP A 67 5.31 13.45 -19.18
C ASP A 67 4.80 14.03 -17.84
N LEU A 68 3.63 13.60 -17.38
CA LEU A 68 3.06 13.98 -16.09
C LEU A 68 3.97 13.57 -14.90
N VAL A 69 4.52 12.37 -14.95
CA VAL A 69 5.43 11.88 -13.90
C VAL A 69 6.75 12.63 -13.91
N ALA A 70 7.30 12.88 -15.08
CA ALA A 70 8.54 13.64 -15.26
C ALA A 70 8.39 15.09 -14.74
N GLU A 71 7.26 15.72 -15.02
CA GLU A 71 6.92 17.06 -14.51
C GLU A 71 6.84 17.07 -12.97
N GLU A 72 6.13 16.11 -12.37
CA GLU A 72 5.98 16.02 -10.91
C GLU A 72 7.32 15.79 -10.20
N LEU A 73 8.21 15.00 -10.81
CA LEU A 73 9.54 14.70 -10.27
C LEU A 73 10.60 15.74 -10.64
N HIS A 74 10.32 16.65 -11.56
CA HIS A 74 11.30 17.59 -12.12
C HIS A 74 12.52 16.89 -12.76
N VAL A 75 12.27 15.80 -13.48
CA VAL A 75 13.29 15.01 -14.20
C VAL A 75 12.98 14.98 -15.69
N ASN A 76 13.97 14.60 -16.51
CA ASN A 76 13.68 14.35 -17.91
C ASN A 76 12.97 13.01 -18.05
N LYS A 77 12.01 12.92 -18.95
CA LYS A 77 11.27 11.68 -19.21
C LYS A 77 12.19 10.52 -19.63
N GLU A 78 13.22 10.82 -20.38
CA GLU A 78 14.22 9.90 -20.89
C GLU A 78 15.06 9.27 -19.77
N ASP A 79 15.12 9.92 -18.61
CA ASP A 79 15.83 9.44 -17.43
C ASP A 79 14.99 8.42 -16.62
N ILE A 80 13.69 8.26 -16.90
CA ILE A 80 12.81 7.31 -16.25
C ILE A 80 13.06 5.91 -16.81
N LEU A 81 13.58 5.01 -15.97
CA LEU A 81 13.89 3.62 -16.33
C LEU A 81 12.70 2.69 -16.11
N ASP A 82 11.99 2.87 -14.99
CA ASP A 82 10.86 2.01 -14.60
C ASP A 82 9.98 2.71 -13.57
N TYR A 83 8.73 2.26 -13.46
CA TYR A 83 7.80 2.81 -12.48
C TYR A 83 6.75 1.78 -12.07
N GLN A 84 6.23 1.95 -10.84
CA GLN A 84 5.10 1.22 -10.32
C GLN A 84 4.17 2.21 -9.62
N PHE A 85 2.89 2.25 -10.04
CA PHE A 85 1.90 3.15 -9.48
C PHE A 85 0.72 2.38 -8.92
N TYR A 86 0.17 2.92 -7.86
CA TYR A 86 -1.03 2.44 -7.20
C TYR A 86 -2.06 3.54 -7.14
N ILE A 87 -3.33 3.18 -7.29
CA ILE A 87 -4.46 4.08 -7.04
C ILE A 87 -4.93 3.90 -5.61
N TYR A 88 -5.28 5.00 -4.97
CA TYR A 88 -5.87 4.97 -3.65
C TYR A 88 -7.02 5.97 -3.55
N ASN A 89 -7.97 5.69 -2.67
CA ASN A 89 -9.08 6.59 -2.39
C ASN A 89 -8.56 7.83 -1.63
N CYS A 90 -8.83 9.02 -2.16
CA CYS A 90 -8.43 10.30 -1.58
C CYS A 90 -9.56 11.01 -0.80
N ASP A 91 -10.69 10.34 -0.55
CA ASP A 91 -11.76 10.88 0.27
C ASP A 91 -11.25 11.18 1.68
N MET A 92 -11.61 12.34 2.20
CA MET A 92 -11.21 12.75 3.53
C MET A 92 -12.05 12.04 4.60
N PRO A 93 -11.43 11.59 5.70
CA PRO A 93 -12.15 11.06 6.85
C PRO A 93 -13.16 12.05 7.41
N GLN A 94 -14.32 11.57 7.83
CA GLN A 94 -15.40 12.37 8.41
C GLN A 94 -16.03 11.66 9.59
N THR A 95 -16.48 12.45 10.56
CA THR A 95 -17.39 11.97 11.60
C THR A 95 -18.83 12.12 11.13
N LEU A 96 -19.66 11.14 11.46
CA LEU A 96 -21.06 11.05 11.05
C LEU A 96 -21.95 10.74 12.27
N GLY A 97 -23.24 10.97 12.09
CA GLY A 97 -24.26 10.71 13.11
C GLY A 97 -24.72 12.00 13.80
N ILE A 98 -25.82 11.91 14.52
CA ILE A 98 -26.42 13.07 15.20
C ILE A 98 -25.46 13.63 16.28
N HIS A 99 -24.65 12.75 16.87
CA HIS A 99 -23.69 13.09 17.92
C HIS A 99 -22.24 12.82 17.51
N ASN A 100 -21.96 12.67 16.21
CA ASN A 100 -20.64 12.33 15.66
C ASN A 100 -20.09 10.98 16.16
N GLU A 101 -20.96 10.01 16.41
CA GLU A 101 -20.63 8.71 16.98
C GLU A 101 -20.02 7.73 15.99
N PHE A 102 -20.05 8.02 14.70
CA PHE A 102 -19.47 7.20 13.63
C PHE A 102 -18.27 7.86 12.97
N LEU A 103 -17.32 7.06 12.56
CA LEU A 103 -16.21 7.48 11.71
C LEU A 103 -16.38 6.83 10.32
N SER A 104 -16.37 7.66 9.28
CA SER A 104 -16.29 7.22 7.89
C SER A 104 -14.94 7.62 7.33
N ALA A 105 -14.16 6.63 6.92
CA ALA A 105 -12.85 6.85 6.32
C ALA A 105 -12.47 5.68 5.40
N PRO A 106 -11.68 5.93 4.36
CA PRO A 106 -11.06 4.84 3.62
C PRO A 106 -10.05 4.08 4.52
N ARG A 107 -9.84 2.80 4.21
CA ARG A 107 -8.82 1.97 4.86
C ARG A 107 -9.00 1.76 6.38
N LEU A 108 -10.22 1.84 6.91
CA LEU A 108 -10.51 1.43 8.29
C LEU A 108 -10.15 -0.04 8.53
N ASP A 109 -10.41 -0.89 7.59
CA ASP A 109 -9.76 -2.16 7.43
C ASP A 109 -8.44 -1.93 6.68
N ASN A 110 -7.25 -2.14 7.31
CA ASN A 110 -7.18 -2.53 8.72
C ASN A 110 -6.46 -1.49 9.60
N LEU A 111 -6.48 -0.21 9.25
CA LEU A 111 -5.82 0.84 10.04
C LEU A 111 -6.33 0.90 11.50
N THR A 112 -7.55 0.46 11.78
CA THR A 112 -8.05 0.32 13.15
C THR A 112 -7.26 -0.70 13.95
N SER A 113 -6.92 -1.84 13.35
CA SER A 113 -6.08 -2.87 13.97
C SER A 113 -4.64 -2.41 14.13
N VAL A 114 -4.11 -1.69 13.13
CA VAL A 114 -2.78 -1.06 13.22
C VAL A 114 -2.72 -0.09 14.40
N HIS A 115 -3.72 0.78 14.55
CA HIS A 115 -3.81 1.70 15.67
C HIS A 115 -3.86 0.96 17.01
N ALA A 116 -4.67 -0.09 17.13
CA ALA A 116 -4.77 -0.88 18.35
C ALA A 116 -3.42 -1.55 18.72
N CYS A 117 -2.72 -2.13 17.75
CA CYS A 117 -1.40 -2.73 17.96
C CYS A 117 -0.36 -1.72 18.44
N LEU A 118 -0.32 -0.55 17.81
CA LEU A 118 0.62 0.52 18.17
C LEU A 118 0.29 1.13 19.53
N SER A 119 -0.98 1.39 19.83
CA SER A 119 -1.41 1.89 21.14
C SER A 119 -1.07 0.89 22.25
N GLY A 120 -1.38 -0.39 22.04
CA GLY A 120 -1.02 -1.44 23.00
C GLY A 120 0.48 -1.58 23.23
N LEU A 121 1.30 -1.37 22.19
CA LEU A 121 2.76 -1.35 22.32
C LEU A 121 3.23 -0.15 23.14
N MET A 122 2.71 1.06 22.86
CA MET A 122 3.11 2.29 23.56
C MET A 122 2.66 2.32 25.02
N GLU A 123 1.50 1.76 25.33
CA GLU A 123 0.95 1.71 26.68
C GLU A 123 1.50 0.52 27.51
N SER A 124 2.30 -0.34 26.89
CA SER A 124 2.85 -1.50 27.57
C SER A 124 3.81 -1.09 28.70
N SER A 125 3.50 -1.52 29.91
CA SER A 125 4.32 -1.31 31.11
C SER A 125 5.26 -2.47 31.43
N ARG A 126 5.58 -3.33 30.47
CA ARG A 126 6.42 -4.51 30.63
C ARG A 126 7.79 -4.16 31.16
N LYS A 127 8.20 -4.86 32.23
CA LYS A 127 9.52 -4.68 32.85
C LYS A 127 10.58 -5.66 32.31
N ARG A 128 10.18 -6.71 31.61
CA ARG A 128 11.07 -7.75 31.07
C ARG A 128 10.56 -8.25 29.71
N GLY A 129 11.48 -8.65 28.86
CA GLY A 129 11.20 -9.11 27.52
C GLY A 129 11.11 -7.99 26.50
N ILE A 130 10.86 -8.36 25.25
CA ILE A 130 10.73 -7.45 24.11
C ILE A 130 9.27 -7.50 23.66
N CYS A 131 8.67 -6.32 23.45
CA CYS A 131 7.37 -6.20 22.82
C CYS A 131 7.60 -5.83 21.34
N VAL A 132 6.95 -6.55 20.45
CA VAL A 132 7.04 -6.34 19.01
C VAL A 132 5.64 -6.18 18.45
N ALA A 133 5.41 -5.11 17.71
CA ALA A 133 4.25 -4.97 16.84
C ALA A 133 4.74 -5.17 15.40
N ALA A 134 4.23 -6.21 14.75
CA ALA A 134 4.54 -6.51 13.36
C ALA A 134 3.37 -6.10 12.48
N LEU A 135 3.61 -5.18 11.55
CA LEU A 135 2.63 -4.68 10.60
C LEU A 135 3.08 -5.12 9.21
N TYR A 136 2.20 -5.84 8.53
CA TYR A 136 2.50 -6.44 7.24
C TYR A 136 1.76 -5.73 6.12
N ASP A 137 2.30 -5.83 4.92
CA ASP A 137 1.67 -5.37 3.69
C ASP A 137 1.11 -6.55 2.88
N ASN A 138 0.33 -6.23 1.86
CA ASN A 138 -0.17 -7.18 0.86
C ASN A 138 -1.09 -8.31 1.39
N GLU A 139 -1.85 -8.07 2.44
CA GLU A 139 -2.83 -9.02 2.94
C GLU A 139 -3.88 -9.34 1.87
N GLU A 140 -4.42 -8.33 1.19
CA GLU A 140 -5.48 -8.43 0.17
C GLU A 140 -5.10 -9.31 -1.04
N ILE A 141 -3.82 -9.51 -1.29
CA ILE A 141 -3.30 -10.39 -2.34
C ILE A 141 -2.72 -11.71 -1.81
N GLY A 142 -3.04 -12.07 -0.55
CA GLY A 142 -2.74 -13.36 0.06
C GLY A 142 -1.44 -13.43 0.84
N SER A 143 -0.85 -12.31 1.24
CA SER A 143 0.30 -12.21 2.16
C SER A 143 1.60 -12.89 1.69
N SER A 144 1.65 -13.44 0.48
CA SER A 144 2.78 -14.25 0.00
C SER A 144 3.91 -13.45 -0.64
N THR A 145 3.90 -12.14 -0.48
CA THR A 145 4.95 -11.25 -0.98
C THR A 145 6.11 -11.15 0.02
N LYS A 146 7.19 -10.49 -0.39
CA LYS A 146 8.35 -10.23 0.48
C LYS A 146 7.98 -9.45 1.75
N GLN A 147 7.00 -8.55 1.69
CA GLN A 147 6.51 -7.72 2.79
C GLN A 147 5.29 -8.32 3.50
N GLY A 148 4.74 -9.40 2.99
CA GLY A 148 3.55 -10.06 3.53
C GLY A 148 3.84 -10.92 4.76
N ALA A 149 2.77 -11.26 5.47
CA ALA A 149 2.86 -12.04 6.71
C ALA A 149 3.40 -13.47 6.50
N ALA A 150 3.24 -14.04 5.31
CA ALA A 150 3.77 -15.35 4.96
C ALA A 150 5.26 -15.35 4.58
N SER A 151 5.89 -14.17 4.58
CA SER A 151 7.31 -14.03 4.27
C SER A 151 8.19 -14.57 5.43
N PRO A 152 9.32 -15.19 5.16
CA PRO A 152 10.30 -15.59 6.16
C PRO A 152 11.03 -14.40 6.82
N LEU A 153 10.71 -13.17 6.43
CA LEU A 153 11.37 -11.96 6.92
C LEU A 153 11.18 -11.78 8.44
N THR A 154 9.97 -12.04 8.94
CA THR A 154 9.63 -11.92 10.36
C THR A 154 10.48 -12.87 11.21
N ASP A 155 10.56 -14.13 10.82
CA ASP A 155 11.36 -15.14 11.55
C ASP A 155 12.83 -14.72 11.61
N ARG A 156 13.38 -14.25 10.48
CA ARG A 156 14.76 -13.78 10.41
C ARG A 156 15.01 -12.53 11.28
N ILE A 157 14.05 -11.61 11.34
CA ILE A 157 14.16 -10.42 12.20
C ILE A 157 14.10 -10.82 13.66
N LEU A 158 13.14 -11.67 14.05
CA LEU A 158 13.02 -12.16 15.41
C LEU A 158 14.27 -12.94 15.82
N GLU A 159 14.79 -13.81 14.98
CA GLU A 159 16.04 -14.51 15.21
C GLU A 159 17.19 -13.53 15.47
N LYS A 160 17.37 -12.51 14.65
CA LYS A 160 18.37 -11.49 14.85
C LYS A 160 18.19 -10.70 16.15
N ILE A 161 16.95 -10.39 16.53
CA ILE A 161 16.65 -9.72 17.79
C ILE A 161 17.05 -10.62 18.98
N TYR A 162 16.76 -11.91 18.90
CA TYR A 162 17.13 -12.86 19.96
C TYR A 162 18.63 -13.13 20.03
N LEU A 163 19.30 -13.24 18.92
CA LEU A 163 20.73 -13.55 18.87
C LEU A 163 21.61 -12.33 19.18
N SER A 164 21.12 -11.12 18.95
CA SER A 164 21.89 -9.89 19.15
C SER A 164 22.26 -9.59 20.62
N PRO A 165 21.35 -9.75 21.61
CA PRO A 165 21.67 -9.45 23.01
C PRO A 165 22.26 -10.63 23.78
N VAL A 166 22.22 -11.85 23.23
CA VAL A 166 22.58 -13.07 23.98
C VAL A 166 23.56 -13.89 23.19
N SER A 167 24.80 -13.54 23.32
CA SER A 167 25.90 -14.19 22.64
C SER A 167 26.10 -15.68 23.02
N TYR A 168 25.48 -16.21 24.09
CA TYR A 168 25.88 -17.50 24.65
C TYR A 168 24.80 -18.33 25.39
N THR A 169 23.52 -18.12 25.20
CA THR A 169 22.52 -19.06 25.77
C THR A 169 21.86 -19.87 24.68
N HIS A 170 21.94 -21.19 24.78
CA HIS A 170 21.28 -22.11 23.88
C HIS A 170 19.75 -21.89 23.91
N LEU A 171 19.21 -21.28 22.88
CA LEU A 171 17.79 -21.28 22.61
C LEU A 171 17.47 -22.56 21.84
N THR A 172 17.08 -23.58 22.56
CA THR A 172 16.33 -24.68 21.95
C THR A 172 14.92 -24.17 21.66
N LEU A 173 14.62 -23.87 20.42
CA LEU A 173 13.23 -23.71 19.97
C LEU A 173 12.50 -25.02 20.27
N PRO A 174 11.34 -25.00 20.95
CA PRO A 174 10.52 -26.19 21.09
C PRO A 174 10.04 -26.59 19.71
N THR A 175 10.68 -27.60 19.12
CA THR A 175 10.16 -28.30 17.95
C THR A 175 9.01 -29.18 18.40
N THR A 176 7.82 -28.65 18.53
CA THR A 176 6.62 -29.45 18.53
C THR A 176 6.20 -29.67 17.08
N PRO A 177 6.27 -30.89 16.55
CA PRO A 177 5.67 -31.16 15.26
C PRO A 177 4.16 -31.01 15.41
N TYR A 178 3.58 -30.13 14.60
CA TYR A 178 2.12 -30.13 14.42
C TYR A 178 1.75 -31.44 13.70
N VAL A 179 1.00 -32.28 14.43
CA VAL A 179 0.30 -33.46 13.89
C VAL A 179 -1.04 -32.98 13.31
#